data_98392a4898a7029f55abe6570db93388
#
_entry.id   98392a4898a7029f55abe6570db93388
#
_cell.length_a   1.000
_cell.length_b   1.000
_cell.length_c   1.000
_cell.angle_alpha   90.00
_cell.angle_beta   90.00
_cell.angle_gamma   90.00
#
_symmetry.space_group_name_H-M   'P 1'
#
loop_
_entity.id
_entity.type
_entity.pdbx_description
1 polymer ?
#
loop_
_entity_poly.entity_id
_entity_poly.type
_entity_poly.pdbx_seq_one_letter_code
_entity_poly.pdbx_strand_id
1 'polypeptide(L)'
;DDIGLTFAAALRSFLRQDPEIILVGEMRDKETVDIGLKAALTGHLVFSTLHTNDAPSTITRLQNMGTPDYLISAACQLVLAQRLARRSCKDCRVPDDDVTPKVLQDLGFSPEQASRVKALKGKGCAKCKDTGYKGRQGIYEILVVSKPVKEAILRKATTPELRQIAIKEGFQTMQDMGRRLIANGELNFREYERVLASE
;
A
#
# COMPACT_ATOMS: atom_id res chain seq x y z
N ASP A 1 -14.31 -17.12 -18.98
CA ASP A 1 -15.43 -17.86 -18.33
C ASP A 1 -16.24 -18.74 -19.31
N ASP A 2 -16.02 -18.61 -20.61
CA ASP A 2 -16.81 -19.30 -21.64
C ASP A 2 -16.65 -20.84 -21.66
N ILE A 3 -15.69 -21.37 -20.92
CA ILE A 3 -15.42 -22.82 -20.81
C ILE A 3 -15.56 -23.35 -19.38
N GLY A 4 -16.20 -22.55 -18.46
CA GLY A 4 -16.41 -22.96 -17.07
C GLY A 4 -15.17 -22.99 -16.17
N LEU A 5 -14.00 -22.56 -16.67
CA LEU A 5 -12.77 -22.48 -15.89
C LEU A 5 -12.74 -21.16 -15.07
N THR A 6 -13.13 -21.23 -13.80
CA THR A 6 -13.05 -20.11 -12.85
C THR A 6 -11.70 -20.07 -12.13
N PHE A 7 -11.33 -18.92 -11.56
CA PHE A 7 -10.15 -18.81 -10.68
C PHE A 7 -10.20 -19.83 -9.53
N ALA A 8 -11.37 -20.01 -8.91
CA ALA A 8 -11.55 -20.98 -7.84
C ALA A 8 -11.33 -22.43 -8.32
N ALA A 9 -11.85 -22.81 -9.49
CA ALA A 9 -11.67 -24.15 -10.05
C ALA A 9 -10.20 -24.42 -10.41
N ALA A 10 -9.53 -23.44 -11.03
CA ALA A 10 -8.10 -23.53 -11.33
C ALA A 10 -7.25 -23.66 -10.06
N LEU A 11 -7.52 -22.82 -9.04
CA LEU A 11 -6.78 -22.86 -7.79
C LEU A 11 -6.92 -24.20 -7.06
N ARG A 12 -8.13 -24.79 -7.03
CA ARG A 12 -8.32 -26.15 -6.49
C ARG A 12 -7.51 -27.21 -7.24
N SER A 13 -7.39 -27.09 -8.55
CA SER A 13 -6.61 -28.04 -9.36
C SER A 13 -5.12 -27.88 -9.10
N PHE A 14 -4.61 -26.66 -8.95
CA PHE A 14 -3.21 -26.39 -8.63
C PHE A 14 -2.83 -26.89 -7.24
N LEU A 15 -3.70 -26.75 -6.25
CA LEU A 15 -3.47 -27.27 -4.89
C LEU A 15 -3.24 -28.79 -4.84
N ARG A 16 -3.75 -29.53 -5.82
CA ARG A 16 -3.52 -30.99 -5.94
C ARG A 16 -2.15 -31.35 -6.54
N GLN A 17 -1.39 -30.36 -7.00
CA GLN A 17 -0.04 -30.55 -7.54
C GLN A 17 1.06 -30.29 -6.53
N ASP A 18 0.68 -30.17 -5.25
CA ASP A 18 1.58 -29.96 -4.10
C ASP A 18 2.54 -28.76 -4.27
N PRO A 19 2.05 -27.57 -4.61
CA PRO A 19 2.90 -26.38 -4.77
C PRO A 19 3.35 -25.81 -3.44
N GLU A 20 4.60 -25.44 -3.30
CA GLU A 20 5.10 -24.70 -2.13
C GLU A 20 4.60 -23.25 -2.11
N ILE A 21 4.57 -22.60 -3.27
CA ILE A 21 4.25 -21.18 -3.45
C ILE A 21 3.14 -21.03 -4.50
N ILE A 22 2.13 -20.27 -4.16
CA ILE A 22 0.97 -20.01 -5.02
C ILE A 22 0.83 -18.51 -5.22
N LEU A 23 0.78 -18.07 -6.50
CA LEU A 23 0.43 -16.71 -6.85
C LEU A 23 -0.95 -16.69 -7.52
N VAL A 24 -1.95 -16.14 -6.81
CA VAL A 24 -3.26 -15.85 -7.39
C VAL A 24 -3.24 -14.40 -7.86
N GLY A 25 -3.32 -14.18 -9.16
CA GLY A 25 -3.16 -12.84 -9.76
C GLY A 25 -4.02 -11.77 -9.09
N GLU A 26 -5.29 -12.11 -8.79
CA GLU A 26 -6.18 -11.30 -7.97
C GLU A 26 -7.31 -12.15 -7.36
N MET A 27 -7.84 -11.68 -6.22
CA MET A 27 -9.00 -12.25 -5.56
C MET A 27 -10.19 -11.29 -5.68
N ARG A 28 -11.19 -11.64 -6.50
CA ARG A 28 -12.36 -10.82 -6.75
C ARG A 28 -13.62 -11.30 -6.05
N ASP A 29 -13.66 -12.58 -5.71
CA ASP A 29 -14.83 -13.25 -5.15
C ASP A 29 -14.48 -14.01 -3.87
N LYS A 30 -15.50 -14.24 -3.04
CA LYS A 30 -15.39 -14.93 -1.76
C LYS A 30 -14.81 -16.33 -1.90
N GLU A 31 -15.20 -17.07 -2.94
CA GLU A 31 -14.80 -18.47 -3.10
C GLU A 31 -13.29 -18.57 -3.32
N THR A 32 -12.74 -17.74 -4.21
CA THR A 32 -11.29 -17.66 -4.46
C THR A 32 -10.52 -17.24 -3.21
N VAL A 33 -11.03 -16.25 -2.46
CA VAL A 33 -10.43 -15.80 -1.18
C VAL A 33 -10.40 -16.94 -0.17
N ASP A 34 -11.52 -17.61 0.05
CA ASP A 34 -11.63 -18.68 1.04
C ASP A 34 -10.69 -19.87 0.72
N ILE A 35 -10.55 -20.23 -0.56
CA ILE A 35 -9.61 -21.26 -1.00
C ILE A 35 -8.17 -20.84 -0.74
N GLY A 36 -7.79 -19.62 -1.13
CA GLY A 36 -6.44 -19.10 -0.95
C GLY A 36 -6.04 -19.01 0.54
N LEU A 37 -6.90 -18.47 1.39
CA LEU A 37 -6.64 -18.40 2.83
C LEU A 37 -6.57 -19.79 3.48
N LYS A 38 -7.42 -20.75 3.10
CA LYS A 38 -7.35 -22.13 3.57
C LYS A 38 -6.05 -22.80 3.13
N ALA A 39 -5.61 -22.57 1.89
CA ALA A 39 -4.33 -23.08 1.41
C ALA A 39 -3.17 -22.52 2.26
N ALA A 40 -3.20 -21.22 2.61
CA ALA A 40 -2.20 -20.63 3.49
C ALA A 40 -2.19 -21.27 4.88
N LEU A 41 -3.34 -21.67 5.45
CA LEU A 41 -3.42 -22.39 6.72
C LEU A 41 -2.88 -23.82 6.65
N THR A 42 -2.87 -24.43 5.47
CA THR A 42 -2.34 -25.80 5.28
C THR A 42 -0.87 -25.83 4.88
N GLY A 43 -0.16 -24.69 4.99
CA GLY A 43 1.29 -24.62 4.85
C GLY A 43 1.80 -24.00 3.54
N HIS A 44 0.93 -23.67 2.60
CA HIS A 44 1.34 -23.02 1.35
C HIS A 44 1.65 -21.53 1.56
N LEU A 45 2.66 -21.03 0.90
CA LEU A 45 2.89 -19.58 0.80
C LEU A 45 2.01 -18.99 -0.32
N VAL A 46 0.99 -18.24 0.03
CA VAL A 46 0.02 -17.69 -0.92
C VAL A 46 0.21 -16.19 -1.08
N PHE A 47 0.43 -15.74 -2.30
CA PHE A 47 0.41 -14.34 -2.69
C PHE A 47 -0.82 -14.03 -3.53
N SER A 48 -1.41 -12.85 -3.33
CA SER A 48 -2.49 -12.36 -4.18
C SER A 48 -2.57 -10.84 -4.17
N THR A 49 -3.42 -10.29 -5.03
CA THR A 49 -3.73 -8.86 -5.05
C THR A 49 -5.22 -8.63 -4.78
N LEU A 50 -5.51 -7.47 -4.20
CA LEU A 50 -6.84 -6.93 -3.98
C LEU A 50 -6.84 -5.45 -4.38
N HIS A 51 -7.97 -4.96 -4.90
CA HIS A 51 -8.12 -3.55 -5.22
C HIS A 51 -8.60 -2.79 -3.99
N THR A 52 -7.67 -2.16 -3.28
CA THR A 52 -7.90 -1.35 -2.08
C THR A 52 -7.02 -0.10 -2.11
N ASN A 53 -7.42 0.93 -1.38
CA ASN A 53 -6.68 2.19 -1.36
C ASN A 53 -5.45 2.13 -0.46
N ASP A 54 -5.56 1.41 0.66
CA ASP A 54 -4.51 1.27 1.68
C ASP A 54 -4.48 -0.14 2.30
N ALA A 55 -3.47 -0.44 3.10
CA ALA A 55 -3.29 -1.75 3.68
C ALA A 55 -4.35 -2.10 4.76
N PRO A 56 -4.73 -1.21 5.70
CA PRO A 56 -5.79 -1.52 6.65
C PRO A 56 -7.14 -1.77 6.00
N SER A 57 -7.51 -1.02 4.95
CA SER A 57 -8.78 -1.21 4.24
C SER A 57 -8.87 -2.56 3.51
N THR A 58 -7.75 -3.21 3.25
CA THR A 58 -7.72 -4.56 2.69
C THR A 58 -8.37 -5.57 3.64
N ILE A 59 -8.15 -5.45 4.94
CA ILE A 59 -8.79 -6.31 5.94
C ILE A 59 -10.31 -6.12 5.90
N THR A 60 -10.77 -4.87 5.92
CA THR A 60 -12.20 -4.55 5.82
C THR A 60 -12.79 -5.05 4.49
N ARG A 61 -12.03 -4.97 3.40
CA ARG A 61 -12.46 -5.50 2.10
C ARG A 61 -12.70 -7.00 2.14
N LEU A 62 -11.78 -7.78 2.74
CA LEU A 62 -11.94 -9.23 2.91
C LEU A 62 -13.19 -9.55 3.77
N GLN A 63 -13.41 -8.81 4.85
CA GLN A 63 -14.60 -8.95 5.70
C GLN A 63 -15.89 -8.67 4.91
N ASN A 64 -15.91 -7.59 4.12
CA ASN A 64 -17.06 -7.22 3.28
C ASN A 64 -17.35 -8.22 2.15
N MET A 65 -16.33 -8.97 1.71
CA MET A 65 -16.51 -10.09 0.79
C MET A 65 -17.13 -11.32 1.48
N GLY A 66 -17.37 -11.27 2.80
CA GLY A 66 -17.98 -12.33 3.58
C GLY A 66 -16.98 -13.40 4.04
N THR A 67 -15.68 -13.09 4.03
CA THR A 67 -14.64 -13.97 4.58
C THR A 67 -14.70 -13.94 6.11
N PRO A 68 -14.72 -15.09 6.81
CA PRO A 68 -14.74 -15.13 8.26
C PRO A 68 -13.51 -14.48 8.89
N ASP A 69 -13.71 -13.67 9.95
CA ASP A 69 -12.64 -12.92 10.64
C ASP A 69 -11.54 -13.83 11.18
N TYR A 70 -11.93 -15.01 11.69
CA TYR A 70 -10.94 -15.99 12.20
C TYR A 70 -10.02 -16.50 11.09
N LEU A 71 -10.53 -16.63 9.86
CA LEU A 71 -9.77 -17.10 8.71
C LEU A 71 -8.78 -16.02 8.25
N ILE A 72 -9.22 -14.77 8.18
CA ILE A 72 -8.37 -13.62 7.87
C ILE A 72 -7.25 -13.49 8.92
N SER A 73 -7.63 -13.49 10.20
CA SER A 73 -6.70 -13.34 11.32
C SER A 73 -5.64 -14.47 11.38
N ALA A 74 -6.01 -15.71 11.05
CA ALA A 74 -5.11 -16.83 11.11
C ALA A 74 -4.17 -16.94 9.89
N ALA A 75 -4.69 -16.69 8.69
CA ALA A 75 -3.96 -16.93 7.44
C ALA A 75 -3.21 -15.70 6.91
N CYS A 76 -3.77 -14.48 7.07
CA CYS A 76 -3.13 -13.27 6.59
C CYS A 76 -1.93 -12.91 7.46
N GLN A 77 -0.75 -12.78 6.86
CA GLN A 77 0.49 -12.43 7.56
C GLN A 77 0.91 -10.99 7.32
N LEU A 78 0.69 -10.50 6.11
CA LEU A 78 1.16 -9.19 5.68
C LEU A 78 0.26 -8.65 4.58
N VAL A 79 -0.01 -7.34 4.64
CA VAL A 79 -0.67 -6.60 3.56
C VAL A 79 0.26 -5.47 3.12
N LEU A 80 0.56 -5.42 1.82
CA LEU A 80 1.34 -4.35 1.21
C LEU A 80 0.44 -3.54 0.28
N ALA A 81 0.31 -2.25 0.53
CA ALA A 81 -0.31 -1.32 -0.39
C ALA A 81 0.75 -0.46 -1.10
N GLN A 82 0.47 -0.12 -2.37
CA GLN A 82 1.41 0.58 -3.24
C GLN A 82 0.71 1.65 -4.05
N ARG A 83 1.38 2.81 -4.19
CA ARG A 83 1.07 3.84 -5.18
C ARG A 83 2.32 4.12 -6.00
N LEU A 84 2.15 4.50 -7.26
CA LEU A 84 3.25 4.91 -8.13
C LEU A 84 3.22 6.42 -8.35
N ALA A 85 4.29 7.09 -7.96
CA ALA A 85 4.49 8.51 -8.17
C ALA A 85 5.57 8.75 -9.23
N ARG A 86 5.48 9.85 -9.96
CA ARG A 86 6.54 10.30 -10.87
C ARG A 86 7.70 10.86 -10.04
N ARG A 87 8.90 10.43 -10.37
CA ARG A 87 10.11 10.88 -9.67
C ARG A 87 10.58 12.21 -10.23
N SER A 88 10.89 13.17 -9.36
CA SER A 88 11.49 14.45 -9.76
C SER A 88 12.82 14.23 -10.50
N CYS A 89 12.98 14.87 -11.64
CA CYS A 89 14.17 14.70 -12.47
C CYS A 89 15.42 15.20 -11.74
N LYS A 90 16.40 14.34 -11.53
CA LYS A 90 17.64 14.65 -10.80
C LYS A 90 18.47 15.75 -11.46
N ASP A 91 18.40 15.84 -12.79
CA ASP A 91 19.24 16.73 -13.59
C ASP A 91 18.75 18.19 -13.60
N CYS A 92 17.49 18.44 -13.20
CA CYS A 92 16.91 19.79 -13.25
C CYS A 92 16.14 20.18 -11.98
N ARG A 93 16.47 19.57 -10.84
CA ARG A 93 15.88 19.93 -9.54
C ARG A 93 16.29 21.33 -9.13
N VAL A 94 15.31 22.08 -8.67
CA VAL A 94 15.47 23.41 -8.07
C VAL A 94 14.60 23.48 -6.82
N PRO A 95 14.89 24.39 -5.89
CA PRO A 95 13.97 24.68 -4.77
C PRO A 95 12.57 24.98 -5.27
N ASP A 96 11.57 24.53 -4.54
CA ASP A 96 10.17 24.84 -4.79
C ASP A 96 9.72 25.93 -3.82
N ASP A 97 9.83 27.19 -4.24
CA ASP A 97 9.54 28.36 -3.41
C ASP A 97 8.04 28.48 -3.05
N ASP A 98 7.17 27.76 -3.75
CA ASP A 98 5.74 27.67 -3.44
C ASP A 98 5.47 26.81 -2.17
N VAL A 99 6.44 25.95 -1.79
CA VAL A 99 6.32 25.06 -0.64
C VAL A 99 6.98 25.68 0.59
N THR A 100 6.19 26.47 1.32
CA THR A 100 6.63 27.13 2.55
C THR A 100 6.71 26.12 3.73
N PRO A 101 7.41 26.48 4.84
CA PRO A 101 7.37 25.66 6.06
C PRO A 101 5.96 25.41 6.59
N LYS A 102 5.03 26.32 6.39
CA LYS A 102 3.61 26.16 6.74
C LYS A 102 2.98 25.01 5.95
N VAL A 103 3.18 24.98 4.63
CA VAL A 103 2.70 23.90 3.75
C VAL A 103 3.26 22.55 4.19
N LEU A 104 4.54 22.48 4.56
CA LEU A 104 5.14 21.25 5.07
C LEU A 104 4.54 20.81 6.41
N GLN A 105 4.24 21.74 7.31
CA GLN A 105 3.55 21.42 8.55
C GLN A 105 2.13 20.90 8.30
N ASP A 106 1.41 21.48 7.37
CA ASP A 106 0.07 21.01 6.96
C ASP A 106 0.11 19.59 6.36
N LEU A 107 1.25 19.19 5.78
CA LEU A 107 1.52 17.80 5.37
C LEU A 107 1.89 16.87 6.55
N GLY A 108 2.06 17.38 7.75
CA GLY A 108 2.40 16.62 8.96
C GLY A 108 3.89 16.52 9.27
N PHE A 109 4.73 17.42 8.72
CA PHE A 109 6.10 17.61 9.23
C PHE A 109 6.06 18.33 10.56
N SER A 110 6.97 17.98 11.49
CA SER A 110 7.13 18.80 12.70
C SER A 110 7.66 20.20 12.34
N PRO A 111 7.42 21.24 13.18
CA PRO A 111 7.96 22.58 12.93
C PRO A 111 9.47 22.60 12.70
N GLU A 112 10.21 21.77 13.43
CA GLU A 112 11.65 21.62 13.27
C GLU A 112 12.03 20.97 11.92
N GLN A 113 11.33 19.92 11.51
CA GLN A 113 11.54 19.30 10.21
C GLN A 113 11.18 20.26 9.08
N ALA A 114 10.04 20.93 9.16
CA ALA A 114 9.57 21.87 8.14
C ALA A 114 10.52 23.06 7.92
N SER A 115 11.23 23.50 8.95
CA SER A 115 12.25 24.57 8.81
C SER A 115 13.55 24.11 8.13
N ARG A 116 13.85 22.81 8.15
CA ARG A 116 15.09 22.22 7.58
C ARG A 116 14.87 21.64 6.19
N VAL A 117 13.67 21.13 5.89
CA VAL A 117 13.37 20.50 4.60
C VAL A 117 13.28 21.55 3.49
N LYS A 118 14.08 21.35 2.45
CA LYS A 118 13.98 22.12 1.21
C LYS A 118 13.24 21.28 0.17
N ALA A 119 11.96 21.55 -0.03
CA ALA A 119 11.21 20.90 -1.08
C ALA A 119 11.79 21.24 -2.45
N LEU A 120 11.87 20.26 -3.35
CA LEU A 120 12.43 20.41 -4.67
C LEU A 120 11.39 20.11 -5.74
N LYS A 121 11.46 20.83 -6.88
CA LYS A 121 10.72 20.53 -8.10
C LYS A 121 11.65 20.46 -9.31
N GLY A 122 11.28 19.67 -10.31
CA GLY A 122 11.99 19.67 -11.59
C GLY A 122 11.51 20.84 -12.47
N LYS A 123 12.42 21.71 -12.90
CA LYS A 123 12.08 22.84 -13.78
C LYS A 123 11.86 22.46 -15.25
N GLY A 124 12.23 21.23 -15.63
CA GLY A 124 12.29 20.78 -17.01
C GLY A 124 13.70 20.84 -17.58
N CYS A 125 14.06 19.88 -18.42
CA CYS A 125 15.29 19.82 -19.19
C CYS A 125 15.18 18.80 -20.32
N ALA A 126 16.14 18.78 -21.24
CA ALA A 126 16.17 17.83 -22.36
C ALA A 126 16.10 16.35 -21.90
N LYS A 127 16.74 15.99 -20.75
CA LYS A 127 16.73 14.61 -20.22
C LYS A 127 15.36 14.15 -19.74
N CYS A 128 14.50 15.03 -19.31
CA CYS A 128 13.13 14.73 -18.90
C CYS A 128 12.07 15.21 -19.91
N LYS A 129 12.51 15.66 -21.10
CA LYS A 129 11.64 16.23 -22.14
C LYS A 129 10.75 17.36 -21.59
N ASP A 130 11.37 18.25 -20.84
CA ASP A 130 10.78 19.43 -20.20
C ASP A 130 9.64 19.17 -19.20
N THR A 131 9.41 17.91 -18.84
CA THR A 131 8.35 17.56 -17.89
C THR A 131 8.70 17.80 -16.42
N GLY A 132 9.97 17.91 -16.07
CA GLY A 132 10.45 17.95 -14.68
C GLY A 132 10.46 16.58 -13.98
N TYR A 133 9.99 15.49 -14.64
CA TYR A 133 9.92 14.15 -14.08
C TYR A 133 10.70 13.14 -14.91
N LYS A 134 11.35 12.18 -14.24
CA LYS A 134 12.05 11.08 -14.90
C LYS A 134 11.97 9.79 -14.08
N GLY A 135 11.27 8.80 -14.63
CA GLY A 135 11.01 7.53 -13.97
C GLY A 135 9.86 7.60 -12.94
N ARG A 136 9.65 6.50 -12.25
CA ARG A 136 8.62 6.32 -11.23
C ARG A 136 9.24 5.87 -9.92
N GLN A 137 8.59 6.23 -8.82
CA GLN A 137 8.92 5.83 -7.46
C GLN A 137 7.70 5.12 -6.86
N GLY A 138 7.91 3.93 -6.32
CA GLY A 138 6.89 3.26 -5.52
C GLY A 138 6.81 3.92 -4.13
N ILE A 139 5.59 4.15 -3.69
CA ILE A 139 5.27 4.57 -2.32
C ILE A 139 4.52 3.40 -1.71
N TYR A 140 5.00 2.89 -0.60
CA TYR A 140 4.51 1.66 0.02
C TYR A 140 4.09 1.91 1.45
N GLU A 141 3.12 1.13 1.90
CA GLU A 141 2.88 0.88 3.32
C GLU A 141 2.73 -0.62 3.52
N ILE A 142 3.22 -1.12 4.66
CA ILE A 142 3.28 -2.54 4.95
C ILE A 142 2.65 -2.78 6.32
N LEU A 143 1.46 -3.37 6.33
CA LEU A 143 0.76 -3.80 7.52
C LEU A 143 1.15 -5.24 7.86
N VAL A 144 1.90 -5.42 8.93
CA VAL A 144 2.12 -6.75 9.52
C VAL A 144 0.91 -7.13 10.34
N VAL A 145 0.35 -8.31 10.10
CA VAL A 145 -0.80 -8.82 10.85
C VAL A 145 -0.30 -9.44 12.16
N SER A 146 0.16 -8.57 13.06
CA SER A 146 0.67 -8.88 14.39
C SER A 146 -0.43 -9.36 15.33
N LYS A 147 -0.06 -9.80 16.53
CA LYS A 147 -1.05 -10.26 17.53
C LYS A 147 -2.10 -9.22 17.86
N PRO A 148 -1.78 -7.93 18.16
CA PRO A 148 -2.79 -6.90 18.37
C PRO A 148 -3.68 -6.63 17.14
N VAL A 149 -3.12 -6.71 15.93
CA VAL A 149 -3.91 -6.56 14.69
C VAL A 149 -4.85 -7.75 14.51
N LYS A 150 -4.39 -8.99 14.78
CA LYS A 150 -5.24 -10.21 14.76
C LYS A 150 -6.42 -10.08 15.73
N GLU A 151 -6.16 -9.65 16.95
CA GLU A 151 -7.21 -9.44 17.97
C GLU A 151 -8.21 -8.37 17.51
N ALA A 152 -7.73 -7.30 16.87
CA ALA A 152 -8.57 -6.26 16.31
C ALA A 152 -9.45 -6.78 15.16
N ILE A 153 -8.92 -7.61 14.27
CA ILE A 153 -9.70 -8.27 13.20
C ILE A 153 -10.83 -9.11 13.80
N LEU A 154 -10.52 -9.93 14.81
CA LEU A 154 -11.49 -10.84 15.46
C LEU A 154 -12.64 -10.09 16.13
N ARG A 155 -12.40 -8.89 16.68
CA ARG A 155 -13.46 -8.03 17.26
C ARG A 155 -14.12 -7.11 16.24
N LYS A 156 -13.83 -7.25 14.95
CA LYS A 156 -14.37 -6.43 13.84
C LYS A 156 -14.05 -4.95 14.01
N ALA A 157 -12.83 -4.64 14.40
CA ALA A 157 -12.38 -3.24 14.51
C ALA A 157 -12.52 -2.52 13.16
N THR A 158 -12.86 -1.25 13.20
CA THR A 158 -12.97 -0.39 12.01
C THR A 158 -11.61 -0.15 11.38
N THR A 159 -11.57 0.25 10.10
CA THR A 159 -10.32 0.58 9.40
C THR A 159 -9.49 1.63 10.15
N PRO A 160 -10.07 2.74 10.67
CA PRO A 160 -9.32 3.70 11.49
C PRO A 160 -8.72 3.09 12.76
N GLU A 161 -9.45 2.22 13.47
CA GLU A 161 -8.95 1.53 14.66
C GLU A 161 -7.79 0.58 14.32
N LEU A 162 -7.91 -0.21 13.25
CA LEU A 162 -6.83 -1.07 12.75
C LEU A 162 -5.58 -0.25 12.44
N ARG A 163 -5.74 0.90 11.76
CA ARG A 163 -4.65 1.82 11.45
C ARG A 163 -3.98 2.33 12.71
N GLN A 164 -4.74 2.77 13.72
CA GLN A 164 -4.18 3.27 14.99
C GLN A 164 -3.42 2.19 15.77
N ILE A 165 -3.91 0.96 15.77
CA ILE A 165 -3.23 -0.19 16.40
C ILE A 165 -1.91 -0.47 15.67
N ALA A 166 -1.93 -0.51 14.34
CA ALA A 166 -0.74 -0.74 13.53
C ALA A 166 0.31 0.36 13.73
N ILE A 167 -0.10 1.65 13.78
CA ILE A 167 0.81 2.77 14.02
C ILE A 167 1.52 2.64 15.36
N LYS A 168 0.85 2.19 16.42
CA LYS A 168 1.48 1.94 17.73
C LYS A 168 2.56 0.87 17.68
N GLU A 169 2.50 -0.03 16.67
CA GLU A 169 3.50 -1.07 16.42
C GLU A 169 4.52 -0.70 15.35
N GLY A 170 4.56 0.56 14.94
CA GLY A 170 5.57 1.07 13.99
C GLY A 170 5.15 1.01 12.52
N PHE A 171 3.87 0.77 12.23
CA PHE A 171 3.35 0.89 10.86
C PHE A 171 3.55 2.31 10.33
N GLN A 172 4.17 2.42 9.18
CA GLN A 172 4.37 3.67 8.47
C GLN A 172 3.40 3.76 7.30
N THR A 173 2.64 4.84 7.25
CA THR A 173 1.67 5.08 6.19
C THR A 173 2.35 5.49 4.87
N MET A 174 1.62 5.41 3.76
CA MET A 174 2.11 5.96 2.48
C MET A 174 2.39 7.46 2.58
N GLN A 175 1.64 8.20 3.40
CA GLN A 175 1.89 9.62 3.65
C GLN A 175 3.24 9.85 4.36
N ASP A 176 3.59 8.99 5.35
CA ASP A 176 4.91 9.04 6.01
C ASP A 176 6.04 8.80 5.01
N MET A 177 5.90 7.79 4.16
CA MET A 177 6.87 7.53 3.11
C MET A 177 6.96 8.68 2.10
N GLY A 178 5.81 9.22 1.69
CA GLY A 178 5.75 10.38 0.79
C GLY A 178 6.46 11.60 1.36
N ARG A 179 6.26 11.92 2.65
CA ARG A 179 7.00 12.98 3.35
C ARG A 179 8.51 12.75 3.30
N ARG A 180 8.95 11.53 3.55
CA ARG A 180 10.37 11.17 3.46
C ARG A 180 10.94 11.38 2.06
N LEU A 181 10.18 11.03 1.02
CA LEU A 181 10.58 11.26 -0.38
C LEU A 181 10.64 12.76 -0.74
N ILE A 182 9.75 13.60 -0.18
CA ILE A 182 9.84 15.07 -0.30
C ILE A 182 11.13 15.56 0.36
N ALA A 183 11.40 15.15 1.60
CA ALA A 183 12.60 15.57 2.33
C ALA A 183 13.90 15.19 1.59
N ASN A 184 13.91 14.05 0.90
CA ASN A 184 15.04 13.60 0.06
C ASN A 184 15.06 14.25 -1.33
N GLY A 185 14.09 15.10 -1.67
CA GLY A 185 13.93 15.72 -2.99
C GLY A 185 13.62 14.73 -4.12
N GLU A 186 13.15 13.53 -3.83
CA GLU A 186 12.79 12.51 -4.82
C GLU A 186 11.36 12.68 -5.34
N LEU A 187 10.49 13.23 -4.52
CA LEU A 187 9.10 13.54 -4.81
C LEU A 187 8.87 15.04 -4.62
N ASN A 188 8.17 15.70 -5.53
CA ASN A 188 7.73 17.07 -5.32
C ASN A 188 6.34 17.12 -4.67
N PHE A 189 6.01 18.30 -4.12
CA PHE A 189 4.76 18.52 -3.41
C PHE A 189 3.52 18.23 -4.27
N ARG A 190 3.46 18.75 -5.52
CA ARG A 190 2.32 18.53 -6.41
C ARG A 190 2.07 17.06 -6.73
N GLU A 191 3.13 16.29 -6.88
CA GLU A 191 3.01 14.85 -7.13
C GLU A 191 2.59 14.09 -5.87
N TYR A 192 3.05 14.54 -4.68
CA TYR A 192 2.56 14.02 -3.41
C TYR A 192 1.05 14.23 -3.29
N GLU A 193 0.56 15.45 -3.51
CA GLU A 193 -0.87 15.74 -3.47
C GLU A 193 -1.65 14.88 -4.47
N ARG A 194 -1.18 14.79 -5.72
CA ARG A 194 -1.84 14.01 -6.76
C ARG A 194 -2.02 12.54 -6.38
N VAL A 195 -1.06 11.96 -5.65
CA VAL A 195 -1.02 10.51 -5.38
C VAL A 195 -1.58 10.16 -4.01
N LEU A 196 -1.41 11.04 -3.00
CA LEU A 196 -1.64 10.73 -1.59
C LEU A 196 -2.66 11.64 -0.87
N ALA A 197 -3.01 12.82 -1.42
CA ALA A 197 -3.93 13.74 -0.76
C ALA A 197 -5.42 13.52 -1.12
N SER A 198 -5.73 12.51 -1.92
CA SER A 198 -7.09 12.19 -2.38
C SER A 198 -7.83 11.19 -1.48
N GLU A 199 -7.57 11.24 -0.15
CA GLU A 199 -8.30 10.44 0.84
C GLU A 199 -8.92 11.29 1.92
#